data_8fe3927668b3ac623e92203ecead8e84
#
_entry.id   8fe3927668b3ac623e92203ecead8e84
#
_cell.length_a   1.000
_cell.length_b   1.000
_cell.length_c   1.000
_cell.angle_alpha   90.00
_cell.angle_beta   90.00
_cell.angle_gamma   90.00
#
_symmetry.space_group_name_H-M   'P 1'
#
loop_
_entity.id
_entity.type
_entity.pdbx_description
1 polymer ?
#
loop_
_entity_poly.entity_id
_entity_poly.type
_entity_poly.pdbx_seq_one_letter_code
_entity_poly.pdbx_strand_id
1 'polypeptide(L)'
;MSEALGNLSRKEQVIRKAAELFKEKGYAAASMRDLAQLLGIEAASLYSHIKSKEEILRSLCFDMAAEFRKSLNEVEKQNVPASEKLRMGIIGHIQVMAKDLTASAVFMNEHRHLSEPYLRDFLLLRINYINRFKTILEEGVRTGEFKSTIDKKLAVMTLFSSLNWMPMWYDPDSAIDPSALGDQLADMLVNGLKKNP
;
A
#
# COMPACT_ATOMS: atom_id res chain seq x y z
N MET A 1 2.75 22.02 6.89
CA MET A 1 3.23 21.40 5.62
C MET A 1 4.68 21.75 5.23
N SER A 2 5.25 22.89 5.65
CA SER A 2 6.63 23.30 5.29
C SER A 2 7.74 22.57 6.08
N GLU A 3 7.48 22.14 7.32
CA GLU A 3 8.50 21.52 8.19
C GLU A 3 8.85 20.04 7.82
N ALA A 4 7.91 19.32 7.21
CA ALA A 4 8.13 17.91 6.83
C ALA A 4 9.07 17.72 5.60
N LEU A 5 9.38 18.79 4.87
CA LEU A 5 10.26 18.77 3.71
C LEU A 5 11.75 19.01 4.06
N GLY A 6 12.04 19.58 5.22
CA GLY A 6 13.40 20.00 5.60
C GLY A 6 14.42 18.87 5.82
N ASN A 7 13.96 17.64 6.08
CA ASN A 7 14.82 16.48 6.35
C ASN A 7 14.94 15.47 5.19
N LEU A 8 14.20 15.70 4.08
CA LEU A 8 14.22 14.81 2.93
C LEU A 8 15.37 15.16 1.98
N SER A 9 16.03 14.15 1.44
CA SER A 9 16.96 14.32 0.33
C SER A 9 16.25 14.96 -0.87
N ARG A 10 17.01 15.60 -1.76
CA ARG A 10 16.43 16.22 -2.97
C ARG A 10 15.67 15.20 -3.82
N LYS A 11 16.19 13.98 -3.92
CA LYS A 11 15.52 12.88 -4.64
C LYS A 11 14.17 12.53 -4.01
N GLU A 12 14.08 12.43 -2.70
CA GLU A 12 12.81 12.14 -1.99
C GLU A 12 11.79 13.27 -2.18
N GLN A 13 12.24 14.53 -2.14
CA GLN A 13 11.37 15.68 -2.44
C GLN A 13 10.78 15.60 -3.86
N VAL A 14 11.61 15.24 -4.85
CA VAL A 14 11.18 15.05 -6.24
C VAL A 14 10.16 13.92 -6.36
N ILE A 15 10.42 12.76 -5.74
CA ILE A 15 9.51 11.60 -5.76
C ILE A 15 8.17 11.97 -5.11
N ARG A 16 8.17 12.66 -3.97
CA ARG A 16 6.95 13.08 -3.29
C ARG A 16 6.11 14.04 -4.14
N LYS A 17 6.75 15.06 -4.75
CA LYS A 17 6.03 16.00 -5.63
C LYS A 17 5.53 15.33 -6.91
N ALA A 18 6.25 14.35 -7.42
CA ALA A 18 5.79 13.56 -8.55
C ALA A 18 4.57 12.69 -8.18
N ALA A 19 4.53 12.13 -6.96
CA ALA A 19 3.37 11.38 -6.49
C ALA A 19 2.12 12.26 -6.43
N GLU A 20 2.24 13.51 -5.94
CA GLU A 20 1.16 14.49 -5.95
C GLU A 20 0.66 14.75 -7.39
N LEU A 21 1.59 14.99 -8.32
CA LEU A 21 1.29 15.22 -9.74
C LEU A 21 0.62 14.00 -10.40
N PHE A 22 1.12 12.79 -10.11
CA PHE A 22 0.55 11.54 -10.66
C PHE A 22 -0.84 11.25 -10.11
N LYS A 23 -1.08 11.55 -8.82
CA LYS A 23 -2.40 11.43 -8.20
C LYS A 23 -3.41 12.40 -8.83
N GLU A 24 -2.99 13.63 -9.12
CA GLU A 24 -3.87 14.69 -9.63
C GLU A 24 -4.19 14.52 -11.12
N LYS A 25 -3.15 14.38 -11.96
CA LYS A 25 -3.30 14.36 -13.43
C LYS A 25 -3.32 12.95 -14.03
N GLY A 26 -2.98 11.91 -13.24
CA GLY A 26 -2.65 10.58 -13.74
C GLY A 26 -1.22 10.51 -14.29
N TYR A 27 -0.60 9.33 -14.17
CA TYR A 27 0.77 9.12 -14.65
C TYR A 27 0.91 9.42 -16.15
N ALA A 28 -0.03 8.97 -16.98
CA ALA A 28 0.08 9.13 -18.44
C ALA A 28 0.16 10.60 -18.87
N ALA A 29 -0.65 11.48 -18.29
CA ALA A 29 -0.74 12.89 -18.62
C ALA A 29 0.36 13.75 -17.97
N ALA A 30 0.94 13.31 -16.87
CA ALA A 30 2.01 14.01 -16.19
C ALA A 30 3.33 13.99 -16.99
N SER A 31 4.06 15.12 -17.04
CA SER A 31 5.35 15.22 -17.70
C SER A 31 6.47 15.64 -16.73
N MET A 32 7.72 15.37 -17.12
CA MET A 32 8.89 15.85 -16.35
C MET A 32 8.99 17.38 -16.35
N ARG A 33 8.42 18.06 -17.34
CA ARG A 33 8.34 19.53 -17.38
C ARG A 33 7.35 20.05 -16.33
N ASP A 34 6.17 19.43 -16.22
CA ASP A 34 5.20 19.80 -15.18
C ASP A 34 5.83 19.62 -13.79
N LEU A 35 6.58 18.54 -13.58
CA LEU A 35 7.27 18.28 -12.33
C LEU A 35 8.34 19.30 -12.01
N ALA A 36 9.16 19.69 -13.00
CA ALA A 36 10.16 20.74 -12.83
C ALA A 36 9.51 22.09 -12.48
N GLN A 37 8.43 22.45 -13.17
CA GLN A 37 7.64 23.64 -12.88
C GLN A 37 7.05 23.63 -11.46
N LEU A 38 6.47 22.48 -11.03
CA LEU A 38 5.91 22.31 -9.69
C LEU A 38 6.98 22.43 -8.59
N LEU A 39 8.22 22.03 -8.90
CA LEU A 39 9.36 22.14 -7.98
C LEU A 39 10.07 23.51 -8.05
N GLY A 40 9.73 24.38 -8.99
CA GLY A 40 10.38 25.68 -9.20
C GLY A 40 11.84 25.56 -9.64
N ILE A 41 12.19 24.50 -10.41
CA ILE A 41 13.56 24.26 -10.89
C ILE A 41 13.60 24.06 -12.41
N GLU A 42 14.78 24.25 -12.97
CA GLU A 42 15.04 23.93 -14.38
C GLU A 42 14.94 22.41 -14.63
N ALA A 43 14.39 22.03 -15.80
CA ALA A 43 14.28 20.61 -16.17
C ALA A 43 15.63 19.89 -16.16
N ALA A 44 16.71 20.56 -16.56
CA ALA A 44 18.06 20.00 -16.51
C ALA A 44 18.50 19.65 -15.07
N SER A 45 18.14 20.50 -14.08
CA SER A 45 18.39 20.22 -12.67
C SER A 45 17.60 19.01 -12.18
N LEU A 46 16.36 18.82 -12.64
CA LEU A 46 15.56 17.65 -12.29
C LEU A 46 16.24 16.35 -12.74
N TYR A 47 16.76 16.31 -13.96
CA TYR A 47 17.45 15.13 -14.52
C TYR A 47 18.77 14.78 -13.82
N SER A 48 19.35 15.69 -13.04
CA SER A 48 20.51 15.35 -12.18
C SER A 48 20.15 14.43 -11.02
N HIS A 49 18.87 14.39 -10.62
CA HIS A 49 18.37 13.61 -9.50
C HIS A 49 17.58 12.37 -9.94
N ILE A 50 16.85 12.44 -11.04
CA ILE A 50 15.95 11.40 -11.55
C ILE A 50 16.10 11.28 -13.07
N LYS A 51 16.34 10.07 -13.55
CA LYS A 51 16.60 9.83 -14.99
C LYS A 51 15.33 9.84 -15.84
N SER A 52 14.19 9.41 -15.28
CA SER A 52 12.94 9.31 -16.04
C SER A 52 11.71 9.34 -15.14
N LYS A 53 10.56 9.62 -15.72
CA LYS A 53 9.25 9.52 -15.07
C LYS A 53 8.97 8.09 -14.57
N GLU A 54 9.40 7.09 -15.32
CA GLU A 54 9.26 5.68 -14.94
C GLU A 54 10.13 5.31 -13.74
N GLU A 55 11.34 5.86 -13.59
CA GLU A 55 12.16 5.66 -12.40
C GLU A 55 11.40 6.09 -11.14
N ILE A 56 10.67 7.20 -11.21
CA ILE A 56 9.84 7.69 -10.10
C ILE A 56 8.71 6.71 -9.80
N LEU A 57 7.94 6.30 -10.81
CA LEU A 57 6.84 5.37 -10.63
C LEU A 57 7.33 4.03 -10.07
N ARG A 58 8.47 3.54 -10.58
CA ARG A 58 9.10 2.33 -10.07
C ARG A 58 9.46 2.47 -8.59
N SER A 59 10.12 3.56 -8.19
CA SER A 59 10.44 3.81 -6.79
C SER A 59 9.17 3.79 -5.93
N LEU A 60 8.14 4.57 -6.28
CA LEU A 60 6.87 4.60 -5.54
C LEU A 60 6.24 3.21 -5.38
N CYS A 61 6.20 2.43 -6.45
CA CYS A 61 5.60 1.10 -6.44
C CYS A 61 6.40 0.09 -5.61
N PHE A 62 7.72 0.04 -5.81
CA PHE A 62 8.56 -0.96 -5.16
C PHE A 62 8.85 -0.63 -3.69
N ASP A 63 9.01 0.65 -3.35
CA ASP A 63 9.22 1.09 -1.97
C ASP A 63 7.97 0.81 -1.14
N MET A 64 6.78 1.10 -1.67
CA MET A 64 5.50 0.76 -1.02
C MET A 64 5.33 -0.75 -0.86
N ALA A 65 5.63 -1.56 -1.89
CA ALA A 65 5.58 -3.02 -1.79
C ALA A 65 6.56 -3.56 -0.73
N ALA A 66 7.73 -2.93 -0.56
CA ALA A 66 8.69 -3.29 0.47
C ALA A 66 8.16 -2.97 1.88
N GLU A 67 7.49 -1.82 2.08
CA GLU A 67 6.86 -1.48 3.36
C GLU A 67 5.74 -2.46 3.73
N PHE A 68 4.86 -2.82 2.81
CA PHE A 68 3.85 -3.87 3.04
C PHE A 68 4.49 -5.21 3.43
N ARG A 69 5.51 -5.64 2.70
CA ARG A 69 6.23 -6.88 3.00
C ARG A 69 6.89 -6.83 4.37
N LYS A 70 7.53 -5.70 4.72
CA LYS A 70 8.18 -5.50 6.02
C LYS A 70 7.16 -5.61 7.16
N SER A 71 6.02 -4.93 7.05
CA SER A 71 4.94 -4.98 8.03
C SER A 71 4.45 -6.42 8.26
N LEU A 72 4.16 -7.15 7.19
CA LEU A 72 3.66 -8.53 7.31
C LEU A 72 4.72 -9.52 7.80
N ASN A 73 6.01 -9.30 7.51
CA ASN A 73 7.10 -10.10 8.07
C ASN A 73 7.11 -10.05 9.61
N GLU A 74 6.84 -8.89 10.21
CA GLU A 74 6.78 -8.77 11.66
C GLU A 74 5.58 -9.51 12.26
N VAL A 75 4.46 -9.51 11.56
CA VAL A 75 3.26 -10.28 11.95
C VAL A 75 3.54 -11.78 11.95
N GLU A 76 4.16 -12.29 10.89
CA GLU A 76 4.42 -13.74 10.75
C GLU A 76 5.40 -14.29 11.78
N LYS A 77 6.27 -13.46 12.35
CA LYS A 77 7.18 -13.84 13.43
C LYS A 77 6.45 -14.06 14.77
N GLN A 78 5.22 -13.55 14.90
CA GLN A 78 4.47 -13.65 16.15
C GLN A 78 3.90 -15.07 16.33
N ASN A 79 4.09 -15.61 17.53
CA ASN A 79 3.50 -16.89 17.90
C ASN A 79 2.11 -16.67 18.52
N VAL A 80 1.15 -16.29 17.68
CA VAL A 80 -0.23 -15.99 18.06
C VAL A 80 -1.21 -16.74 17.16
N PRO A 81 -2.50 -16.87 17.54
CA PRO A 81 -3.53 -17.49 16.72
C PRO A 81 -3.65 -16.87 15.33
N ALA A 82 -4.12 -17.62 14.34
CA ALA A 82 -4.28 -17.17 12.97
C ALA A 82 -5.23 -15.95 12.84
N SER A 83 -6.27 -15.92 13.67
CA SER A 83 -7.20 -14.79 13.74
C SER A 83 -6.51 -13.50 14.19
N GLU A 84 -5.56 -13.60 15.12
CA GLU A 84 -4.78 -12.45 15.57
C GLU A 84 -3.73 -12.03 14.54
N LYS A 85 -3.06 -12.99 13.89
CA LYS A 85 -2.16 -12.68 12.74
C LYS A 85 -2.92 -11.93 11.64
N LEU A 86 -4.14 -12.38 11.33
CA LEU A 86 -4.95 -11.72 10.30
C LEU A 86 -5.33 -10.30 10.72
N ARG A 87 -5.73 -10.11 12.00
CA ARG A 87 -6.00 -8.79 12.58
C ARG A 87 -4.79 -7.86 12.46
N MET A 88 -3.64 -8.30 12.95
CA MET A 88 -2.39 -7.54 12.88
C MET A 88 -1.99 -7.22 11.43
N GLY A 89 -2.18 -8.16 10.52
CA GLY A 89 -1.91 -7.95 9.09
C GLY A 89 -2.80 -6.87 8.46
N ILE A 90 -4.08 -6.84 8.81
CA ILE A 90 -5.04 -5.80 8.37
C ILE A 90 -4.62 -4.43 8.91
N ILE A 91 -4.36 -4.33 10.23
CA ILE A 91 -3.93 -3.09 10.87
C ILE A 91 -2.63 -2.58 10.22
N GLY A 92 -1.64 -3.46 10.07
CA GLY A 92 -0.37 -3.11 9.44
C GLY A 92 -0.51 -2.64 7.99
N HIS A 93 -1.43 -3.24 7.22
CA HIS A 93 -1.73 -2.79 5.87
C HIS A 93 -2.30 -1.35 5.87
N ILE A 94 -3.29 -1.07 6.71
CA ILE A 94 -3.89 0.27 6.83
C ILE A 94 -2.84 1.30 7.29
N GLN A 95 -2.00 0.96 8.26
CA GLN A 95 -0.94 1.84 8.74
C GLN A 95 0.08 2.18 7.64
N VAL A 96 0.47 1.20 6.82
CA VAL A 96 1.38 1.45 5.68
C VAL A 96 0.73 2.40 4.68
N MET A 97 -0.54 2.20 4.33
CA MET A 97 -1.25 3.09 3.40
C MET A 97 -1.41 4.50 3.96
N ALA A 98 -1.72 4.62 5.24
CA ALA A 98 -1.97 5.91 5.90
C ALA A 98 -0.70 6.77 6.05
N LYS A 99 0.49 6.18 6.08
CA LYS A 99 1.76 6.93 6.12
C LYS A 99 1.92 7.89 4.96
N ASP A 100 1.47 7.49 3.77
CA ASP A 100 1.47 8.33 2.57
C ASP A 100 0.31 7.92 1.64
N LEU A 101 -0.84 8.56 1.84
CA LEU A 101 -2.05 8.34 1.03
C LEU A 101 -1.85 8.70 -0.44
N THR A 102 -0.95 9.63 -0.73
CA THR A 102 -0.66 10.04 -2.09
C THR A 102 0.13 8.97 -2.81
N ALA A 103 1.20 8.46 -2.21
CA ALA A 103 1.95 7.33 -2.75
C ALA A 103 1.08 6.06 -2.84
N SER A 104 0.20 5.83 -1.85
CA SER A 104 -0.76 4.71 -1.85
C SER A 104 -1.72 4.77 -3.04
N ALA A 105 -2.26 5.95 -3.34
CA ALA A 105 -3.13 6.14 -4.50
C ALA A 105 -2.40 5.86 -5.83
N VAL A 106 -1.16 6.33 -5.97
CA VAL A 106 -0.32 6.05 -7.14
C VAL A 106 0.01 4.56 -7.25
N PHE A 107 0.42 3.92 -6.14
CA PHE A 107 0.68 2.49 -6.07
C PHE A 107 -0.52 1.65 -6.52
N MET A 108 -1.74 2.03 -6.12
CA MET A 108 -2.96 1.30 -6.47
C MET A 108 -3.37 1.50 -7.93
N ASN A 109 -3.25 2.72 -8.46
CA ASN A 109 -3.89 3.08 -9.72
C ASN A 109 -2.91 3.12 -10.91
N GLU A 110 -1.63 3.49 -10.68
CA GLU A 110 -0.71 3.83 -11.77
C GLU A 110 0.33 2.74 -12.07
N HIS A 111 0.47 1.69 -11.24
CA HIS A 111 1.45 0.61 -11.44
C HIS A 111 1.35 -0.06 -12.83
N ARG A 112 0.18 -0.05 -13.46
CA ARG A 112 -0.06 -0.59 -14.80
C ARG A 112 0.75 0.10 -15.91
N HIS A 113 1.31 1.27 -15.61
CA HIS A 113 2.17 2.03 -16.52
C HIS A 113 3.66 1.70 -16.39
N LEU A 114 4.03 0.78 -15.49
CA LEU A 114 5.39 0.23 -15.47
C LEU A 114 5.62 -0.59 -16.74
N SER A 115 6.79 -0.42 -17.36
CA SER A 115 7.20 -1.27 -18.48
C SER A 115 7.78 -2.61 -18.00
N GLU A 116 7.90 -3.58 -18.91
CA GLU A 116 8.62 -4.82 -18.64
C GLU A 116 10.15 -4.55 -18.48
N PRO A 117 10.84 -5.24 -17.56
CA PRO A 117 10.35 -6.33 -16.71
C PRO A 117 9.69 -5.87 -15.40
N TYR A 118 9.67 -4.56 -15.11
CA TYR A 118 9.23 -4.03 -13.81
C TYR A 118 7.76 -4.31 -13.51
N LEU A 119 6.89 -4.26 -14.51
CA LEU A 119 5.47 -4.59 -14.32
C LEU A 119 5.29 -6.03 -13.82
N ARG A 120 5.94 -6.99 -14.48
CA ARG A 120 5.89 -8.41 -14.09
C ARG A 120 6.42 -8.60 -12.66
N ASP A 121 7.58 -8.02 -12.35
CA ASP A 121 8.22 -8.16 -11.05
C ASP A 121 7.34 -7.56 -9.94
N PHE A 122 6.73 -6.40 -10.21
CA PHE A 122 5.78 -5.76 -9.28
C PHE A 122 4.52 -6.61 -9.06
N LEU A 123 3.93 -7.16 -10.11
CA LEU A 123 2.76 -8.04 -10.00
C LEU A 123 3.07 -9.31 -9.21
N LEU A 124 4.27 -9.88 -9.35
CA LEU A 124 4.73 -11.01 -8.53
C LEU A 124 4.82 -10.64 -7.04
N LEU A 125 5.35 -9.46 -6.70
CA LEU A 125 5.37 -8.99 -5.30
C LEU A 125 3.96 -8.86 -4.72
N ARG A 126 3.00 -8.32 -5.49
CA ARG A 126 1.60 -8.22 -5.07
C ARG A 126 0.95 -9.57 -4.86
N ILE A 127 1.13 -10.49 -5.81
CA ILE A 127 0.58 -11.86 -5.71
C ILE A 127 1.14 -12.56 -4.47
N ASN A 128 2.46 -12.48 -4.25
CA ASN A 128 3.10 -13.08 -3.09
C ASN A 128 2.57 -12.49 -1.77
N TYR A 129 2.38 -11.19 -1.70
CA TYR A 129 1.80 -10.54 -0.52
C TYR A 129 0.38 -11.02 -0.23
N ILE A 130 -0.48 -11.08 -1.25
CA ILE A 130 -1.86 -11.59 -1.14
C ILE A 130 -1.89 -13.06 -0.71
N ASN A 131 -1.02 -13.88 -1.28
CA ASN A 131 -0.93 -15.31 -0.94
C ASN A 131 -0.54 -15.55 0.52
N ARG A 132 0.24 -14.66 1.14
CA ARG A 132 0.59 -14.77 2.56
C ARG A 132 -0.66 -14.61 3.46
N PHE A 133 -1.56 -13.69 3.14
CA PHE A 133 -2.87 -13.60 3.83
C PHE A 133 -3.71 -14.87 3.63
N LYS A 134 -3.69 -15.44 2.42
CA LYS A 134 -4.34 -16.72 2.16
C LYS A 134 -3.78 -17.84 3.05
N THR A 135 -2.46 -17.90 3.24
CA THR A 135 -1.81 -18.86 4.13
C THR A 135 -2.27 -18.68 5.60
N ILE A 136 -2.41 -17.44 6.08
CA ILE A 136 -2.98 -17.17 7.42
C ILE A 136 -4.41 -17.68 7.52
N LEU A 137 -5.25 -17.46 6.50
CA LEU A 137 -6.62 -17.99 6.47
C LEU A 137 -6.63 -19.53 6.45
N GLU A 138 -5.75 -20.17 5.71
CA GLU A 138 -5.61 -21.63 5.66
C GLU A 138 -5.19 -22.20 7.01
N GLU A 139 -4.28 -21.51 7.72
CA GLU A 139 -3.91 -21.86 9.10
C GLU A 139 -5.12 -21.80 10.03
N GLY A 140 -5.89 -20.71 10.02
CA GLY A 140 -7.05 -20.52 10.88
C GLY A 140 -8.19 -21.51 10.60
N VAL A 141 -8.39 -21.91 9.35
CA VAL A 141 -9.32 -23.00 9.01
C VAL A 141 -8.82 -24.33 9.57
N ARG A 142 -7.55 -24.63 9.43
CA ARG A 142 -6.92 -25.88 9.93
C ARG A 142 -6.96 -25.97 11.45
N THR A 143 -6.77 -24.86 12.16
CA THR A 143 -6.82 -24.80 13.64
C THR A 143 -8.25 -24.70 14.19
N GLY A 144 -9.26 -24.53 13.32
CA GLY A 144 -10.66 -24.43 13.72
C GLY A 144 -11.09 -23.04 14.20
N GLU A 145 -10.25 -22.03 14.05
CA GLU A 145 -10.58 -20.63 14.37
C GLU A 145 -11.56 -20.03 13.34
N PHE A 146 -11.43 -20.42 12.09
CA PHE A 146 -12.28 -19.98 11.00
C PHE A 146 -13.20 -21.08 10.50
N LYS A 147 -14.34 -20.70 9.93
CA LYS A 147 -15.31 -21.61 9.32
C LYS A 147 -14.65 -22.44 8.23
N SER A 148 -14.84 -23.75 8.24
CA SER A 148 -14.32 -24.65 7.20
C SER A 148 -14.96 -24.43 5.82
N THR A 149 -16.14 -23.82 5.77
CA THR A 149 -16.90 -23.51 4.55
C THR A 149 -16.45 -22.25 3.84
N ILE A 150 -15.44 -21.53 4.36
CA ILE A 150 -14.95 -20.28 3.76
C ILE A 150 -14.27 -20.58 2.43
N ASP A 151 -14.72 -19.94 1.36
CA ASP A 151 -13.93 -19.79 0.14
C ASP A 151 -12.76 -18.82 0.43
N LYS A 152 -11.58 -19.37 0.58
CA LYS A 152 -10.37 -18.62 0.96
C LYS A 152 -9.95 -17.60 -0.09
N LYS A 153 -10.21 -17.89 -1.38
CA LYS A 153 -9.94 -16.93 -2.47
C LYS A 153 -10.88 -15.74 -2.37
N LEU A 154 -12.19 -16.00 -2.23
CA LEU A 154 -13.19 -14.94 -2.08
C LEU A 154 -12.93 -14.10 -0.82
N ALA A 155 -12.62 -14.74 0.31
CA ALA A 155 -12.32 -14.04 1.55
C ALA A 155 -11.12 -13.08 1.41
N VAL A 156 -10.01 -13.54 0.80
CA VAL A 156 -8.83 -12.70 0.57
C VAL A 156 -9.15 -11.56 -0.40
N MET A 157 -9.90 -11.82 -1.48
CA MET A 157 -10.30 -10.77 -2.42
C MET A 157 -11.19 -9.72 -1.77
N THR A 158 -12.17 -10.14 -0.95
CA THR A 158 -13.04 -9.21 -0.20
C THR A 158 -12.23 -8.36 0.77
N LEU A 159 -11.31 -8.97 1.51
CA LEU A 159 -10.40 -8.29 2.42
C LEU A 159 -9.63 -7.19 1.67
N PHE A 160 -8.90 -7.53 0.61
CA PHE A 160 -8.11 -6.55 -0.12
C PHE A 160 -8.95 -5.51 -0.86
N SER A 161 -10.16 -5.84 -1.30
CA SER A 161 -11.08 -4.84 -1.86
C SER A 161 -11.45 -3.78 -0.82
N SER A 162 -11.71 -4.20 0.43
CA SER A 162 -12.02 -3.28 1.51
C SER A 162 -10.81 -2.42 1.92
N LEU A 163 -9.63 -3.03 2.05
CA LEU A 163 -8.42 -2.31 2.48
C LEU A 163 -7.91 -1.34 1.40
N ASN A 164 -7.82 -1.79 0.16
CA ASN A 164 -7.23 -1.03 -0.94
C ASN A 164 -8.06 0.20 -1.36
N TRP A 165 -9.34 0.26 -0.97
CA TRP A 165 -10.21 1.39 -1.26
C TRP A 165 -9.97 2.59 -0.32
N MET A 166 -9.23 2.40 0.78
CA MET A 166 -8.97 3.41 1.81
C MET A 166 -8.46 4.76 1.24
N PRO A 167 -7.50 4.84 0.30
CA PRO A 167 -7.00 6.13 -0.19
C PRO A 167 -8.03 6.98 -0.92
N MET A 168 -9.20 6.42 -1.24
CA MET A 168 -10.27 7.11 -1.97
C MET A 168 -11.23 7.85 -1.03
N TRP A 169 -11.35 7.42 0.22
CA TRP A 169 -12.34 7.97 1.15
C TRP A 169 -11.77 8.39 2.51
N TYR A 170 -10.58 7.89 2.88
CA TYR A 170 -9.99 8.24 4.17
C TYR A 170 -9.43 9.67 4.15
N ASP A 171 -9.90 10.48 5.12
CA ASP A 171 -9.41 11.83 5.35
C ASP A 171 -8.44 11.81 6.54
N PRO A 172 -7.15 12.18 6.34
CA PRO A 172 -6.17 12.27 7.42
C PRO A 172 -6.53 13.27 8.51
N ASP A 173 -7.34 14.29 8.19
CA ASP A 173 -7.81 15.29 9.14
C ASP A 173 -9.08 14.85 9.88
N SER A 174 -9.58 13.62 9.60
CA SER A 174 -10.72 13.04 10.30
C SER A 174 -10.38 12.69 11.76
N ALA A 175 -11.42 12.52 12.58
CA ALA A 175 -11.27 12.11 13.99
C ALA A 175 -10.79 10.66 14.19
N ILE A 176 -10.73 9.87 13.12
CA ILE A 176 -10.34 8.45 13.18
C ILE A 176 -8.86 8.32 12.80
N ASP A 177 -8.03 7.98 13.76
CA ASP A 177 -6.62 7.66 13.46
C ASP A 177 -6.48 6.32 12.70
N PRO A 178 -5.37 6.13 11.93
CA PRO A 178 -5.18 4.92 11.13
C PRO A 178 -5.18 3.62 11.92
N SER A 179 -4.73 3.62 13.18
CA SER A 179 -4.74 2.41 14.00
C SER A 179 -6.17 2.06 14.40
N ALA A 180 -6.95 3.03 14.86
CA ALA A 180 -8.36 2.83 15.19
C ALA A 180 -9.18 2.38 13.97
N LEU A 181 -8.90 2.94 12.78
CA LEU A 181 -9.50 2.50 11.53
C LEU A 181 -9.14 1.04 11.21
N GLY A 182 -7.86 0.71 11.34
CA GLY A 182 -7.37 -0.66 11.13
C GLY A 182 -8.02 -1.65 12.07
N ASP A 183 -8.16 -1.30 13.35
CA ASP A 183 -8.84 -2.11 14.36
C ASP A 183 -10.32 -2.37 14.01
N GLN A 184 -11.06 -1.33 13.64
CA GLN A 184 -12.48 -1.48 13.28
C GLN A 184 -12.65 -2.36 12.03
N LEU A 185 -11.84 -2.14 10.98
CA LEU A 185 -11.89 -2.96 9.78
C LEU A 185 -11.50 -4.42 10.07
N ALA A 186 -10.48 -4.63 10.91
CA ALA A 186 -10.08 -5.96 11.33
C ALA A 186 -11.20 -6.67 12.10
N ASP A 187 -11.87 -5.98 13.03
CA ASP A 187 -13.01 -6.55 13.77
C ASP A 187 -14.14 -6.99 12.84
N MET A 188 -14.54 -6.14 11.90
CA MET A 188 -15.59 -6.47 10.95
C MET A 188 -15.22 -7.68 10.07
N LEU A 189 -14.00 -7.69 9.52
CA LEU A 189 -13.55 -8.70 8.56
C LEU A 189 -13.25 -10.03 9.26
N VAL A 190 -12.52 -10.03 10.39
CA VAL A 190 -12.11 -11.24 11.10
C VAL A 190 -13.31 -11.91 11.78
N ASN A 191 -14.21 -11.15 12.41
CA ASN A 191 -15.38 -11.72 13.05
C ASN A 191 -16.37 -12.35 12.05
N GLY A 192 -16.45 -11.82 10.83
CA GLY A 192 -17.20 -12.45 9.72
C GLY A 192 -16.66 -13.83 9.33
N LEU A 193 -15.38 -14.10 9.55
CA LEU A 193 -14.70 -15.35 9.23
C LEU A 193 -14.73 -16.38 10.36
N LYS A 194 -14.81 -15.92 11.62
CA LYS A 194 -14.77 -16.80 12.81
C LYS A 194 -15.90 -17.82 12.80
N LYS A 195 -15.60 -19.01 13.33
CA LYS A 195 -16.62 -20.00 13.63
C LYS A 195 -17.53 -19.45 14.74
N ASN A 196 -18.82 -19.51 14.53
CA ASN A 196 -19.77 -19.20 15.61
C ASN A 196 -19.56 -20.21 16.75
N PRO A 197 -19.69 -19.76 18.02
CA PRO A 197 -19.56 -20.64 19.18
C PRO A 197 -20.59 -21.77 19.18
#